data_172f1d5d60130f4aa198a8e4a398da49
#
_entry.id   172f1d5d60130f4aa198a8e4a398da49
#
_cell.length_a   1.000
_cell.length_b   1.000
_cell.length_c   1.000
_cell.angle_alpha   90.00
_cell.angle_beta   90.00
_cell.angle_gamma   90.00
#
_symmetry.space_group_name_H-M   'P 1'
#
loop_
_entity.id
_entity.type
_entity.pdbx_description
1 polymer ?
#
loop_
_entity_poly.entity_id
_entity_poly.type
_entity_poly.pdbx_seq_one_letter_code
_entity_poly.pdbx_strand_id
1 'polypeptide(L)'
;ISNKYNSVTFGKNILIGKNVKIGSNTSIGNNTTIEQNVYVGKNCLIGSNITIKNTIIGDNVVVQDGCKIGVKGFGFVPLKDKNFRFPHIGRVLLNNNVELGANCTIDRGSIGDTVIGENTFLDNQVHMAHNVKIGKNCMIAGQVGFAGSTTVGNNVSIGGQAGISGHLNIGN
;
A
#
# COMPACT_ATOMS: atom_id res chain seq x y z
N ILE A 1 17.74 13.88 -11.20
CA ILE A 1 17.34 12.91 -10.16
C ILE A 1 18.57 12.46 -9.36
N SER A 2 19.70 12.15 -10.04
CA SER A 2 20.90 11.55 -9.43
C SER A 2 21.51 12.37 -8.28
N ASN A 3 21.60 13.70 -8.39
CA ASN A 3 22.25 14.53 -7.37
C ASN A 3 21.49 14.65 -6.03
N LYS A 4 20.20 14.28 -5.99
CA LYS A 4 19.37 14.35 -4.78
C LYS A 4 19.33 13.03 -4.02
N TYR A 5 19.59 11.91 -4.69
CA TYR A 5 19.41 10.56 -4.16
C TYR A 5 20.65 9.69 -4.41
N ASN A 6 21.81 10.11 -3.87
CA ASN A 6 23.14 9.54 -4.18
C ASN A 6 23.31 8.04 -3.87
N SER A 7 22.43 7.47 -3.05
CA SER A 7 22.47 6.05 -2.65
C SER A 7 21.20 5.28 -3.07
N VAL A 8 20.45 5.79 -4.04
CA VAL A 8 19.23 5.16 -4.56
C VAL A 8 19.48 4.69 -5.99
N THR A 9 19.12 3.47 -6.29
CA THR A 9 19.20 2.91 -7.65
C THR A 9 17.87 3.11 -8.37
N PHE A 10 17.91 3.61 -9.59
CA PHE A 10 16.74 3.85 -10.42
C PHE A 10 16.81 3.05 -11.72
N GLY A 11 15.69 2.42 -12.06
CA GLY A 11 15.46 1.87 -13.40
C GLY A 11 15.18 2.95 -14.44
N LYS A 12 14.56 2.57 -15.54
CA LYS A 12 14.19 3.48 -16.64
C LYS A 12 12.76 4.02 -16.47
N ASN A 13 12.48 5.21 -17.03
CA ASN A 13 11.14 5.83 -17.07
C ASN A 13 10.53 6.04 -15.67
N ILE A 14 11.28 6.58 -14.73
CA ILE A 14 10.83 6.85 -13.37
C ILE A 14 10.29 8.28 -13.29
N LEU A 15 9.08 8.43 -12.77
CA LEU A 15 8.48 9.72 -12.44
C LEU A 15 8.49 9.92 -10.92
N ILE A 16 9.12 11.01 -10.46
CA ILE A 16 9.18 11.37 -9.04
C ILE A 16 8.54 12.74 -8.85
N GLY A 17 7.48 12.76 -8.06
CA GLY A 17 6.73 13.97 -7.74
C GLY A 17 7.46 14.92 -6.80
N LYS A 18 6.86 16.09 -6.55
CA LYS A 18 7.39 17.11 -5.64
C LYS A 18 7.42 16.58 -4.20
N ASN A 19 8.43 16.99 -3.43
CA ASN A 19 8.61 16.66 -2.01
C ASN A 19 8.71 15.14 -1.70
N VAL A 20 9.00 14.30 -2.68
CA VAL A 20 9.30 12.88 -2.42
C VAL A 20 10.61 12.76 -1.67
N LYS A 21 10.65 11.87 -0.68
CA LYS A 21 11.86 11.48 0.04
C LYS A 21 12.06 9.98 -0.12
N ILE A 22 13.28 9.56 -0.43
CA ILE A 22 13.65 8.15 -0.59
C ILE A 22 14.91 7.91 0.23
N GLY A 23 14.86 6.92 1.11
CA GLY A 23 15.96 6.54 1.97
C GLY A 23 17.10 5.85 1.21
N SER A 24 18.26 5.78 1.85
CA SER A 24 19.46 5.17 1.28
C SER A 24 19.29 3.69 0.96
N ASN A 25 20.07 3.19 0.00
CA ASN A 25 20.10 1.79 -0.45
C ASN A 25 18.77 1.26 -0.97
N THR A 26 17.84 2.14 -1.35
CA THR A 26 16.55 1.79 -1.95
C THR A 26 16.70 1.67 -3.46
N SER A 27 16.01 0.69 -4.04
CA SER A 27 16.00 0.41 -5.49
C SER A 27 14.60 0.60 -6.03
N ILE A 28 14.47 1.31 -7.15
CA ILE A 28 13.19 1.61 -7.82
C ILE A 28 13.24 1.03 -9.23
N GLY A 29 12.35 0.10 -9.53
CA GLY A 29 12.24 -0.56 -10.83
C GLY A 29 11.68 0.32 -11.94
N ASN A 30 11.68 -0.20 -13.17
CA ASN A 30 11.30 0.54 -14.37
C ASN A 30 9.83 0.99 -14.39
N ASN A 31 9.52 2.07 -15.12
CA ASN A 31 8.15 2.56 -15.36
C ASN A 31 7.36 2.82 -14.05
N THR A 32 8.04 3.19 -12.97
CA THR A 32 7.42 3.40 -11.67
C THR A 32 7.17 4.89 -11.45
N THR A 33 5.97 5.21 -10.96
CA THR A 33 5.54 6.57 -10.62
C THR A 33 5.40 6.72 -9.11
N ILE A 34 6.12 7.65 -8.52
CA ILE A 34 6.02 8.05 -7.12
C ILE A 34 5.49 9.47 -7.08
N GLU A 35 4.23 9.64 -6.67
CA GLU A 35 3.58 10.95 -6.65
C GLU A 35 4.09 11.84 -5.50
N GLN A 36 3.65 13.08 -5.53
CA GLN A 36 4.10 14.10 -4.56
C GLN A 36 3.86 13.69 -3.10
N ASN A 37 4.73 14.17 -2.21
CA ASN A 37 4.66 13.99 -0.76
C ASN A 37 4.74 12.53 -0.27
N VAL A 38 5.16 11.59 -1.11
CA VAL A 38 5.43 10.21 -0.71
C VAL A 38 6.76 10.13 0.03
N TYR A 39 6.81 9.31 1.07
CA TYR A 39 8.03 8.92 1.77
C TYR A 39 8.31 7.43 1.55
N VAL A 40 9.54 7.09 1.20
CA VAL A 40 10.04 5.72 1.10
C VAL A 40 11.26 5.61 2.01
N GLY A 41 11.27 4.62 2.88
CA GLY A 41 12.35 4.35 3.82
C GLY A 41 13.64 3.85 3.17
N LYS A 42 14.54 3.33 3.99
CA LYS A 42 15.85 2.78 3.58
C LYS A 42 15.74 1.31 3.20
N ASN A 43 16.70 0.84 2.39
CA ASN A 43 16.85 -0.57 2.01
C ASN A 43 15.58 -1.17 1.38
N CYS A 44 14.73 -0.36 0.74
CA CYS A 44 13.51 -0.85 0.10
C CYS A 44 13.79 -1.37 -1.32
N LEU A 45 13.03 -2.39 -1.70
CA LEU A 45 13.00 -2.91 -3.07
C LEU A 45 11.63 -2.60 -3.68
N ILE A 46 11.56 -1.62 -4.53
CA ILE A 46 10.34 -1.21 -5.24
C ILE A 46 10.46 -1.69 -6.69
N GLY A 47 9.62 -2.60 -7.08
CA GLY A 47 9.62 -3.22 -8.41
C GLY A 47 9.22 -2.28 -9.55
N SER A 48 8.86 -2.86 -10.68
CA SER A 48 8.51 -2.15 -11.92
C SER A 48 7.01 -1.96 -12.08
N ASN A 49 6.60 -0.98 -12.90
CA ASN A 49 5.20 -0.69 -13.23
C ASN A 49 4.33 -0.33 -12.01
N ILE A 50 4.93 0.21 -10.97
CA ILE A 50 4.28 0.55 -9.70
C ILE A 50 3.79 2.00 -9.74
N THR A 51 2.66 2.25 -9.06
CA THR A 51 2.19 3.61 -8.77
C THR A 51 2.04 3.79 -7.27
N ILE A 52 2.74 4.77 -6.69
CA ILE A 52 2.69 5.09 -5.26
C ILE A 52 2.18 6.51 -5.07
N LYS A 53 1.09 6.64 -4.33
CA LYS A 53 0.43 7.92 -4.01
C LYS A 53 0.10 7.97 -2.52
N ASN A 54 0.09 9.16 -1.93
CA ASN A 54 -0.45 9.35 -0.58
C ASN A 54 0.03 8.30 0.44
N THR A 55 1.31 7.93 0.39
CA THR A 55 1.85 6.77 1.11
C THR A 55 3.10 7.12 1.89
N ILE A 56 3.24 6.51 3.05
CA ILE A 56 4.48 6.44 3.83
C ILE A 56 4.90 4.97 3.89
N ILE A 57 6.11 4.70 3.44
CA ILE A 57 6.74 3.37 3.42
C ILE A 57 7.90 3.38 4.40
N GLY A 58 7.92 2.41 5.31
CA GLY A 58 8.99 2.18 6.28
C GLY A 58 10.27 1.65 5.65
N ASP A 59 11.16 1.16 6.49
CA ASP A 59 12.44 0.59 6.08
C ASP A 59 12.31 -0.90 5.72
N ASN A 60 13.19 -1.41 4.84
CA ASN A 60 13.28 -2.81 4.41
C ASN A 60 11.97 -3.34 3.77
N VAL A 61 11.19 -2.49 3.14
CA VAL A 61 9.93 -2.88 2.49
C VAL A 61 10.20 -3.38 1.08
N VAL A 62 9.53 -4.49 0.73
CA VAL A 62 9.54 -5.04 -0.62
C VAL A 62 8.18 -4.85 -1.25
N VAL A 63 8.14 -4.27 -2.46
CA VAL A 63 6.93 -4.13 -3.28
C VAL A 63 7.21 -4.74 -4.64
N GLN A 64 6.54 -5.83 -4.95
CA GLN A 64 6.71 -6.51 -6.24
C GLN A 64 5.97 -5.77 -7.37
N ASP A 65 6.23 -6.18 -8.59
CA ASP A 65 5.80 -5.49 -9.81
C ASP A 65 4.28 -5.27 -9.90
N GLY A 66 3.88 -4.18 -10.53
CA GLY A 66 2.49 -3.90 -10.88
C GLY A 66 1.62 -3.33 -9.76
N CYS A 67 2.09 -3.24 -8.52
CA CYS A 67 1.31 -2.74 -7.39
C CYS A 67 0.79 -1.32 -7.57
N LYS A 68 -0.42 -1.04 -7.05
CA LYS A 68 -1.05 0.29 -7.01
C LYS A 68 -1.35 0.66 -5.55
N ILE A 69 -0.60 1.61 -5.00
CA ILE A 69 -0.64 1.95 -3.57
C ILE A 69 -1.11 3.38 -3.37
N GLY A 70 -2.05 3.59 -2.45
CA GLY A 70 -2.57 4.90 -2.09
C GLY A 70 -3.55 5.49 -3.11
N VAL A 71 -4.17 4.63 -3.94
CA VAL A 71 -5.23 5.02 -4.86
C VAL A 71 -6.53 5.33 -4.11
N LYS A 72 -7.47 5.96 -4.78
CA LYS A 72 -8.72 6.42 -4.18
C LYS A 72 -9.65 5.23 -3.89
N GLY A 73 -10.09 5.09 -2.65
CA GLY A 73 -10.98 4.03 -2.23
C GLY A 73 -12.38 4.07 -2.84
N PHE A 74 -13.11 2.99 -2.69
CA PHE A 74 -14.48 2.80 -3.17
C PHE A 74 -15.48 3.14 -2.05
N GLY A 75 -15.75 4.43 -1.85
CA GLY A 75 -16.67 4.93 -0.84
C GLY A 75 -17.70 5.87 -1.44
N PHE A 76 -18.98 5.63 -1.16
CA PHE A 76 -20.09 6.41 -1.67
C PHE A 76 -21.17 6.61 -0.61
N VAL A 77 -21.88 7.74 -0.69
CA VAL A 77 -23.13 8.00 0.00
C VAL A 77 -24.24 7.87 -1.06
N PRO A 78 -25.10 6.84 -0.97
CA PRO A 78 -26.21 6.69 -1.89
C PRO A 78 -27.25 7.78 -1.62
N LEU A 79 -27.62 8.51 -2.66
CA LEU A 79 -28.73 9.46 -2.65
C LEU A 79 -29.84 8.95 -3.58
N LYS A 80 -31.04 9.52 -3.49
CA LYS A 80 -32.22 9.07 -4.25
C LYS A 80 -31.96 8.93 -5.76
N ASP A 81 -31.25 9.89 -6.35
CA ASP A 81 -31.07 9.98 -7.80
C ASP A 81 -29.60 9.84 -8.25
N LYS A 82 -28.64 9.66 -7.31
CA LYS A 82 -27.20 9.55 -7.63
C LYS A 82 -26.40 8.99 -6.45
N ASN A 83 -25.20 8.49 -6.75
CA ASN A 83 -24.21 8.17 -5.72
C ASN A 83 -23.25 9.36 -5.56
N PHE A 84 -23.13 9.87 -4.36
CA PHE A 84 -22.13 10.88 -4.03
C PHE A 84 -20.84 10.19 -3.57
N ARG A 85 -19.72 10.43 -4.28
CA ARG A 85 -18.44 9.84 -3.92
C ARG A 85 -17.86 10.50 -2.68
N PHE A 86 -17.59 9.71 -1.66
CA PHE A 86 -16.94 10.17 -0.43
C PHE A 86 -15.48 10.55 -0.70
N PRO A 87 -15.00 11.71 -0.19
CA PRO A 87 -13.60 12.08 -0.31
C PRO A 87 -12.69 11.17 0.53
N HIS A 88 -11.55 10.78 -0.04
CA HIS A 88 -10.51 10.03 0.65
C HIS A 88 -9.28 10.92 0.78
N ILE A 89 -8.93 11.31 2.02
CA ILE A 89 -7.83 12.23 2.34
C ILE A 89 -6.76 11.59 3.23
N GLY A 90 -7.03 10.42 3.82
CA GLY A 90 -6.07 9.62 4.57
C GLY A 90 -4.94 9.09 3.67
N ARG A 91 -4.07 8.26 4.22
CA ARG A 91 -2.88 7.74 3.56
C ARG A 91 -2.87 6.22 3.59
N VAL A 92 -1.82 5.64 3.01
CA VAL A 92 -1.36 4.27 3.28
C VAL A 92 -0.10 4.33 4.12
N LEU A 93 -0.02 3.50 5.14
CA LEU A 93 1.16 3.30 5.97
C LEU A 93 1.62 1.85 5.82
N LEU A 94 2.77 1.64 5.19
CA LEU A 94 3.46 0.35 5.18
C LEU A 94 4.56 0.44 6.23
N ASN A 95 4.46 -0.33 7.29
CA ASN A 95 5.48 -0.35 8.34
C ASN A 95 6.73 -1.11 7.89
N ASN A 96 7.74 -1.20 8.74
CA ASN A 96 9.02 -1.83 8.39
C ASN A 96 8.84 -3.31 8.05
N ASN A 97 9.69 -3.83 7.17
CA ASN A 97 9.76 -5.23 6.79
C ASN A 97 8.45 -5.78 6.18
N VAL A 98 7.59 -4.93 5.62
CA VAL A 98 6.39 -5.35 4.89
C VAL A 98 6.78 -5.84 3.51
N GLU A 99 6.15 -6.91 3.03
CA GLU A 99 6.26 -7.36 1.65
C GLU A 99 4.89 -7.38 0.96
N LEU A 100 4.82 -6.79 -0.23
CA LEU A 100 3.65 -6.83 -1.11
C LEU A 100 3.99 -7.63 -2.37
N GLY A 101 3.26 -8.70 -2.59
CA GLY A 101 3.29 -9.50 -3.81
C GLY A 101 2.84 -8.70 -5.04
N ALA A 102 3.00 -9.29 -6.20
CA ALA A 102 2.73 -8.64 -7.48
C ALA A 102 1.24 -8.27 -7.64
N ASN A 103 1.01 -7.10 -8.27
CA ASN A 103 -0.32 -6.61 -8.59
C ASN A 103 -1.26 -6.40 -7.39
N CYS A 104 -0.73 -6.19 -6.19
CA CYS A 104 -1.52 -5.78 -5.04
C CYS A 104 -2.10 -4.37 -5.25
N THR A 105 -3.32 -4.16 -4.74
CA THR A 105 -3.99 -2.85 -4.77
C THR A 105 -4.36 -2.41 -3.36
N ILE A 106 -3.79 -1.31 -2.91
CA ILE A 106 -3.97 -0.79 -1.55
C ILE A 106 -4.56 0.61 -1.62
N ASP A 107 -5.81 0.75 -1.20
CA ASP A 107 -6.50 2.03 -1.20
C ASP A 107 -6.07 2.90 -0.01
N ARG A 108 -6.03 4.20 -0.23
CA ARG A 108 -5.83 5.18 0.85
C ARG A 108 -7.04 5.22 1.77
N GLY A 109 -6.83 5.54 3.02
CA GLY A 109 -7.92 5.75 3.95
C GLY A 109 -8.82 6.95 3.59
N SER A 110 -10.04 6.94 4.09
CA SER A 110 -10.97 8.07 3.94
C SER A 110 -10.52 9.27 4.79
N ILE A 111 -10.78 9.30 6.07
CA ILE A 111 -10.26 10.31 7.01
C ILE A 111 -9.00 9.78 7.71
N GLY A 112 -9.06 8.56 8.25
CA GLY A 112 -7.91 7.87 8.83
C GLY A 112 -7.09 7.12 7.77
N ASP A 113 -6.01 6.46 8.18
CA ASP A 113 -5.07 5.78 7.30
C ASP A 113 -5.44 4.29 7.11
N THR A 114 -5.07 3.72 5.97
CA THR A 114 -4.96 2.27 5.73
C THR A 114 -3.57 1.84 6.20
N VAL A 115 -3.46 0.78 6.99
CA VAL A 115 -2.21 0.42 7.68
C VAL A 115 -1.88 -1.05 7.49
N ILE A 116 -0.62 -1.34 7.17
CA ILE A 116 -0.04 -2.68 7.20
C ILE A 116 1.05 -2.70 8.25
N GLY A 117 0.88 -3.56 9.25
CA GLY A 117 1.78 -3.71 10.39
C GLY A 117 3.13 -4.30 9.99
N GLU A 118 4.10 -4.10 10.86
CA GLU A 118 5.47 -4.56 10.67
C GLU A 118 5.56 -6.07 10.42
N ASN A 119 6.47 -6.48 9.54
CA ASN A 119 6.76 -7.89 9.26
C ASN A 119 5.52 -8.67 8.73
N THR A 120 4.63 -8.01 8.02
CA THR A 120 3.44 -8.60 7.42
C THR A 120 3.64 -8.78 5.92
N PHE A 121 3.28 -9.96 5.41
CA PHE A 121 3.46 -10.36 4.03
C PHE A 121 2.11 -10.56 3.34
N LEU A 122 1.92 -9.89 2.21
CA LEU A 122 0.79 -10.07 1.33
C LEU A 122 1.27 -10.72 0.04
N ASP A 123 0.66 -11.82 -0.34
CA ASP A 123 0.91 -12.50 -1.61
C ASP A 123 0.26 -11.76 -2.78
N ASN A 124 0.36 -12.29 -3.97
CA ASN A 124 -0.04 -11.65 -5.21
C ASN A 124 -1.55 -11.31 -5.27
N GLN A 125 -1.86 -10.18 -5.91
CA GLN A 125 -3.24 -9.74 -6.20
C GLN A 125 -4.13 -9.55 -4.95
N VAL A 126 -3.55 -9.30 -3.79
CA VAL A 126 -4.33 -8.93 -2.60
C VAL A 126 -4.91 -7.52 -2.79
N HIS A 127 -6.20 -7.36 -2.49
CA HIS A 127 -6.86 -6.06 -2.47
C HIS A 127 -7.17 -5.62 -1.04
N MET A 128 -6.72 -4.43 -0.67
CA MET A 128 -7.07 -3.77 0.58
C MET A 128 -7.86 -2.49 0.30
N ALA A 129 -9.13 -2.48 0.65
CA ALA A 129 -9.95 -1.28 0.58
C ALA A 129 -9.56 -0.25 1.65
N HIS A 130 -10.18 0.94 1.57
CA HIS A 130 -9.87 2.06 2.45
C HIS A 130 -10.04 1.74 3.95
N ASN A 131 -9.16 2.29 4.79
CA ASN A 131 -9.19 2.18 6.25
C ASN A 131 -8.99 0.75 6.81
N VAL A 132 -8.60 -0.22 5.98
CA VAL A 132 -8.21 -1.54 6.47
C VAL A 132 -6.94 -1.42 7.31
N LYS A 133 -6.90 -2.12 8.43
CA LYS A 133 -5.73 -2.19 9.31
C LYS A 133 -5.34 -3.63 9.51
N ILE A 134 -4.14 -3.99 9.10
CA ILE A 134 -3.56 -5.32 9.35
C ILE A 134 -2.46 -5.17 10.40
N GLY A 135 -2.47 -6.03 11.41
CA GLY A 135 -1.49 -6.07 12.48
C GLY A 135 -0.09 -6.52 12.03
N LYS A 136 0.75 -6.88 12.98
CA LYS A 136 2.11 -7.35 12.74
C LYS A 136 2.17 -8.85 12.48
N ASN A 137 3.23 -9.30 11.79
CA ASN A 137 3.53 -10.72 11.57
C ASN A 137 2.40 -11.50 10.91
N CYS A 138 1.58 -10.87 10.07
CA CYS A 138 0.49 -11.53 9.36
C CYS A 138 0.96 -12.10 8.02
N MET A 139 0.32 -13.18 7.59
CA MET A 139 0.53 -13.82 6.28
C MET A 139 -0.79 -13.88 5.54
N ILE A 140 -0.92 -13.16 4.44
CA ILE A 140 -2.14 -13.04 3.65
C ILE A 140 -1.88 -13.65 2.28
N ALA A 141 -2.52 -14.78 2.01
CA ALA A 141 -2.32 -15.49 0.74
C ALA A 141 -2.97 -14.78 -0.45
N GLY A 142 -2.68 -15.26 -1.65
CA GLY A 142 -3.04 -14.62 -2.91
C GLY A 142 -4.54 -14.41 -3.11
N GLN A 143 -4.87 -13.30 -3.78
CA GLN A 143 -6.25 -12.93 -4.15
C GLN A 143 -7.21 -12.72 -2.96
N VAL A 144 -6.70 -12.53 -1.75
CA VAL A 144 -7.55 -12.12 -0.62
C VAL A 144 -8.04 -10.70 -0.82
N GLY A 145 -9.32 -10.46 -0.55
CA GLY A 145 -9.94 -9.14 -0.62
C GLY A 145 -10.45 -8.68 0.75
N PHE A 146 -10.03 -7.49 1.18
CA PHE A 146 -10.54 -6.85 2.39
C PHE A 146 -11.46 -5.69 2.03
N ALA A 147 -12.70 -5.74 2.44
CA ALA A 147 -13.60 -4.59 2.35
C ALA A 147 -13.25 -3.52 3.41
N GLY A 148 -13.73 -2.31 3.19
CA GLY A 148 -13.32 -1.14 3.97
C GLY A 148 -13.50 -1.25 5.48
N SER A 149 -12.61 -0.63 6.23
CA SER A 149 -12.64 -0.52 7.70
C SER A 149 -12.54 -1.85 8.46
N THR A 150 -12.04 -2.90 7.82
CA THR A 150 -11.72 -4.17 8.49
C THR A 150 -10.44 -4.02 9.30
N THR A 151 -10.40 -4.59 10.48
CA THR A 151 -9.20 -4.68 11.32
C THR A 151 -8.79 -6.13 11.51
N VAL A 152 -7.53 -6.44 11.30
CA VAL A 152 -6.90 -7.75 11.52
C VAL A 152 -5.86 -7.58 12.63
N GLY A 153 -5.89 -8.46 13.62
CA GLY A 153 -4.92 -8.48 14.72
C GLY A 153 -3.52 -8.89 14.27
N ASN A 154 -2.67 -9.25 15.23
CA ASN A 154 -1.32 -9.71 14.94
C ASN A 154 -1.26 -11.24 14.73
N ASN A 155 -0.23 -11.71 14.03
CA ASN A 155 0.07 -13.13 13.83
C ASN A 155 -1.06 -13.93 13.13
N VAL A 156 -1.86 -13.25 12.31
CA VAL A 156 -3.01 -13.86 11.60
C VAL A 156 -2.55 -14.38 10.24
N SER A 157 -3.01 -15.60 9.91
CA SER A 157 -2.84 -16.19 8.58
C SER A 157 -4.19 -16.31 7.88
N ILE A 158 -4.30 -15.81 6.64
CA ILE A 158 -5.53 -15.85 5.85
C ILE A 158 -5.26 -16.61 4.56
N GLY A 159 -6.07 -17.68 4.31
CA GLY A 159 -5.98 -18.50 3.10
C GLY A 159 -6.39 -17.75 1.83
N GLY A 160 -5.89 -18.20 0.70
CA GLY A 160 -6.10 -17.55 -0.59
C GLY A 160 -7.57 -17.46 -1.01
N GLN A 161 -7.89 -16.43 -1.80
CA GLN A 161 -9.22 -16.13 -2.32
C GLN A 161 -10.30 -15.86 -1.25
N ALA A 162 -9.91 -15.63 0.01
CA ALA A 162 -10.87 -15.25 1.04
C ALA A 162 -11.37 -13.81 0.82
N GLY A 163 -12.69 -13.63 0.89
CA GLY A 163 -13.33 -12.31 0.89
C GLY A 163 -13.72 -11.91 2.31
N ILE A 164 -13.21 -10.80 2.79
CA ILE A 164 -13.45 -10.30 4.14
C ILE A 164 -14.44 -9.12 4.07
N SER A 165 -15.61 -9.25 4.71
CA SER A 165 -16.60 -8.18 4.78
C SER A 165 -16.08 -6.96 5.53
N GLY A 166 -16.63 -5.78 5.21
CA GLY A 166 -16.24 -4.53 5.86
C GLY A 166 -16.62 -4.46 7.35
N HIS A 167 -15.88 -3.60 8.08
CA HIS A 167 -16.11 -3.32 9.50
C HIS A 167 -15.99 -4.54 10.45
N LEU A 168 -15.30 -5.59 10.01
CA LEU A 168 -15.03 -6.75 10.86
C LEU A 168 -13.73 -6.56 11.65
N ASN A 169 -13.68 -7.20 12.82
CA ASN A 169 -12.48 -7.40 13.60
C ASN A 169 -12.11 -8.89 13.58
N ILE A 170 -10.94 -9.20 13.05
CA ILE A 170 -10.36 -10.53 13.03
C ILE A 170 -9.31 -10.58 14.16
N GLY A 171 -9.43 -11.53 15.07
CA GLY A 171 -8.58 -11.64 16.25
C GLY A 171 -7.09 -11.89 15.93
N ASN A 172 -6.31 -12.02 17.00
CA ASN A 172 -4.90 -12.41 16.95
C ASN A 172 -4.77 -13.90 16.76
#